data_cbd1097c7855a3b606c0d0f316ad2577
#
_entry.id   cbd1097c7855a3b606c0d0f316ad2577
#
_cell.length_a   1.000
_cell.length_b   1.000
_cell.length_c   1.000
_cell.angle_alpha   90.00
_cell.angle_beta   90.00
_cell.angle_gamma   90.00
#
_symmetry.space_group_name_H-M   'P 1'
#
loop_
_entity.id
_entity.type
_entity.pdbx_description
1 polymer ?
#
loop_
_entity_poly.entity_id
_entity_poly.type
_entity_poly.pdbx_seq_one_letter_code
_entity_poly.pdbx_strand_id
1 'polypeptide(L)'
;MTTISLPRAARRTAGLARRHKVITGTAAAFIAAVIAVSLATSGTPAPPAYQAAAGFSLPALGQQGQQVSLSQYQGKPLIVNFWASWCAPCQQETPLLASWYKQQHGHVVLLGLDENDIAADALKFASAKGVSYPIGFDPKVTVPSAYGVDGLPQTFFLNAEHRIVDHVLGAVTQADLAKGLRLMNAAS
;
A
#
# COMPACT_ATOMS: atom_id res chain seq x y z
N MET A 1 -60.38 67.50 49.06
CA MET A 1 -60.52 66.07 49.45
C MET A 1 -60.67 65.31 48.20
N THR A 2 -59.57 64.72 47.72
CA THR A 2 -59.55 64.06 46.42
C THR A 2 -58.97 62.64 46.61
N THR A 3 -59.81 61.62 46.39
CA THR A 3 -59.44 60.23 46.47
C THR A 3 -58.86 59.77 45.13
N ILE A 4 -57.61 59.29 45.13
CA ILE A 4 -56.98 58.71 43.97
C ILE A 4 -57.10 57.17 44.04
N SER A 5 -57.71 56.63 43.06
CA SER A 5 -57.87 55.16 42.85
C SER A 5 -56.69 54.63 42.09
N LEU A 6 -56.03 53.56 42.58
CA LEU A 6 -54.93 52.85 41.87
C LEU A 6 -55.49 51.70 40.98
N PRO A 7 -55.02 51.48 39.75
CA PRO A 7 -55.45 50.38 38.91
C PRO A 7 -54.68 49.10 39.22
N ARG A 8 -55.39 48.00 39.10
CA ARG A 8 -54.93 46.60 39.17
C ARG A 8 -53.93 46.28 38.02
N ALA A 9 -52.74 45.90 38.39
CA ALA A 9 -51.80 45.25 37.49
C ALA A 9 -51.49 43.83 37.99
N ALA A 10 -52.26 42.86 37.58
CA ALA A 10 -51.95 41.46 37.78
C ALA A 10 -52.65 40.59 36.74
N ARG A 11 -51.92 40.27 35.65
CA ARG A 11 -52.10 39.08 34.78
C ARG A 11 -51.23 39.20 33.53
N ARG A 12 -49.96 38.88 33.60
CA ARG A 12 -49.14 38.61 32.41
C ARG A 12 -47.86 37.84 32.72
N THR A 13 -47.86 36.88 33.63
CA THR A 13 -46.61 36.09 33.87
C THR A 13 -46.74 34.59 33.60
N ALA A 14 -47.89 34.09 33.18
CA ALA A 14 -48.09 32.63 32.96
C ALA A 14 -47.72 32.12 31.55
N GLY A 15 -47.49 33.03 30.58
CA GLY A 15 -47.24 32.62 29.18
C GLY A 15 -45.74 32.38 28.82
N LEU A 16 -44.83 32.94 29.56
CA LEU A 16 -43.37 32.91 29.20
C LEU A 16 -42.70 31.58 29.60
N ALA A 17 -43.09 31.01 30.74
CA ALA A 17 -42.46 29.79 31.26
C ALA A 17 -42.70 28.53 30.41
N ARG A 18 -43.83 28.49 29.66
CA ARG A 18 -44.22 27.32 28.83
C ARG A 18 -43.48 27.29 27.50
N ARG A 19 -43.06 28.45 26.93
CA ARG A 19 -42.30 28.54 25.70
C ARG A 19 -40.84 28.13 25.87
N HIS A 20 -40.21 28.41 27.01
CA HIS A 20 -38.80 28.03 27.26
C HIS A 20 -38.62 26.52 27.46
N LYS A 21 -39.58 25.80 28.02
CA LYS A 21 -39.48 24.33 28.18
C LYS A 21 -39.56 23.56 26.86
N VAL A 22 -40.33 24.05 25.87
CA VAL A 22 -40.43 23.43 24.56
C VAL A 22 -39.17 23.69 23.71
N ILE A 23 -38.57 24.90 23.81
CA ILE A 23 -37.37 25.23 23.05
C ILE A 23 -36.14 24.48 23.58
N THR A 24 -36.02 24.25 24.88
CA THR A 24 -34.90 23.48 25.46
C THR A 24 -35.01 21.98 25.11
N GLY A 25 -36.21 21.43 25.04
CA GLY A 25 -36.43 20.02 24.65
C GLY A 25 -36.06 19.75 23.19
N THR A 26 -36.44 20.64 22.27
CA THR A 26 -36.12 20.50 20.85
C THR A 26 -34.65 20.68 20.55
N ALA A 27 -33.97 21.64 21.22
CA ALA A 27 -32.53 21.85 21.07
C ALA A 27 -31.71 20.65 21.58
N ALA A 28 -32.08 20.06 22.72
CA ALA A 28 -31.44 18.86 23.25
C ALA A 28 -31.63 17.63 22.33
N ALA A 29 -32.81 17.47 21.76
CA ALA A 29 -33.07 16.38 20.79
C ALA A 29 -32.29 16.56 19.49
N PHE A 30 -32.15 17.79 18.98
CA PHE A 30 -31.33 18.08 17.81
C PHE A 30 -29.84 17.83 18.05
N ILE A 31 -29.30 18.25 19.20
CA ILE A 31 -27.90 18.02 19.58
C ILE A 31 -27.63 16.51 19.72
N ALA A 32 -28.51 15.75 20.34
CA ALA A 32 -28.39 14.30 20.46
C ALA A 32 -28.44 13.60 19.10
N ALA A 33 -29.31 14.05 18.18
CA ALA A 33 -29.39 13.51 16.83
C ALA A 33 -28.13 13.82 15.99
N VAL A 34 -27.57 15.02 16.09
CA VAL A 34 -26.33 15.39 15.41
C VAL A 34 -25.14 14.61 15.95
N ILE A 35 -25.05 14.38 17.26
CA ILE A 35 -23.99 13.55 17.85
C ILE A 35 -24.13 12.09 17.42
N ALA A 36 -25.35 11.54 17.39
CA ALA A 36 -25.61 10.17 16.95
C ALA A 36 -25.23 9.96 15.46
N VAL A 37 -25.55 10.93 14.59
CA VAL A 37 -25.16 10.90 13.18
C VAL A 37 -23.63 11.01 13.02
N SER A 38 -22.97 11.86 13.82
CA SER A 38 -21.50 12.01 13.78
C SER A 38 -20.77 10.76 14.26
N LEU A 39 -21.32 10.03 15.23
CA LEU A 39 -20.76 8.74 15.69
C LEU A 39 -21.01 7.60 14.71
N ALA A 40 -22.10 7.64 13.95
CA ALA A 40 -22.41 6.62 12.94
C ALA A 40 -21.56 6.76 11.66
N THR A 41 -20.97 7.93 11.39
CA THR A 41 -20.12 8.19 10.22
C THR A 41 -18.64 8.02 10.49
N SER A 42 -18.23 7.64 11.70
CA SER A 42 -16.83 7.28 12.03
C SER A 42 -16.48 5.88 11.51
N GLY A 43 -16.88 5.54 10.29
CA GLY A 43 -16.35 4.37 9.58
C GLY A 43 -14.84 4.56 9.42
N THR A 44 -14.05 3.63 9.95
CA THR A 44 -12.62 3.54 9.62
C THR A 44 -12.51 3.61 8.10
N PRO A 45 -11.68 4.49 7.52
CA PRO A 45 -11.48 4.52 6.08
C PRO A 45 -11.15 3.11 5.60
N ALA A 46 -11.87 2.63 4.59
CA ALA A 46 -11.53 1.35 3.99
C ALA A 46 -10.06 1.39 3.56
N PRO A 47 -9.28 0.33 3.83
CA PRO A 47 -7.90 0.28 3.38
C PRO A 47 -7.82 0.50 1.87
N PRO A 48 -6.76 1.12 1.35
CA PRO A 48 -6.62 1.37 -0.08
C PRO A 48 -6.76 0.06 -0.86
N ALA A 49 -7.54 0.09 -1.94
CA ALA A 49 -7.70 -1.07 -2.82
C ALA A 49 -6.43 -1.27 -3.65
N TYR A 50 -5.47 -2.04 -3.13
CA TYR A 50 -4.25 -2.38 -3.86
C TYR A 50 -4.54 -3.32 -5.03
N GLN A 51 -3.90 -3.09 -6.17
CA GLN A 51 -4.01 -3.94 -7.35
C GLN A 51 -3.34 -5.30 -7.09
N ALA A 52 -3.99 -6.39 -7.51
CA ALA A 52 -3.37 -7.70 -7.48
C ALA A 52 -2.21 -7.77 -8.50
N ALA A 53 -1.08 -8.32 -8.08
CA ALA A 53 0.05 -8.57 -8.97
C ALA A 53 -0.31 -9.63 -10.02
N ALA A 54 0.12 -9.43 -11.25
CA ALA A 54 -0.08 -10.42 -12.31
C ALA A 54 0.73 -11.69 -12.02
N GLY A 55 0.11 -12.86 -12.21
CA GLY A 55 0.80 -14.15 -12.08
C GLY A 55 1.82 -14.35 -13.19
N PHE A 56 2.94 -15.01 -12.86
CA PHE A 56 3.93 -15.45 -13.82
C PHE A 56 4.53 -16.81 -13.44
N SER A 57 5.09 -17.49 -14.42
CA SER A 57 5.94 -18.67 -14.24
C SER A 57 7.00 -18.65 -15.34
N LEU A 58 8.26 -18.51 -14.95
CA LEU A 58 9.40 -18.35 -15.83
C LEU A 58 10.46 -19.43 -15.56
N PRO A 59 11.24 -19.88 -16.55
CA PRO A 59 12.41 -20.70 -16.29
C PRO A 59 13.33 -20.03 -15.27
N ALA A 60 13.83 -20.81 -14.31
CA ALA A 60 14.83 -20.32 -13.35
C ALA A 60 16.18 -20.13 -14.06
N LEU A 61 16.76 -18.94 -13.99
CA LEU A 61 18.05 -18.64 -14.61
C LEU A 61 19.14 -19.57 -14.06
N GLY A 62 19.81 -20.30 -14.93
CA GLY A 62 20.90 -21.23 -14.57
C GLY A 62 20.47 -22.53 -13.88
N GLN A 63 19.17 -22.80 -13.74
CA GLN A 63 18.65 -23.99 -13.07
C GLN A 63 17.72 -24.77 -14.01
N GLN A 64 18.28 -25.68 -14.78
CA GLN A 64 17.52 -26.45 -15.79
C GLN A 64 16.32 -27.19 -15.16
N GLY A 65 15.16 -27.08 -15.82
CA GLY A 65 13.92 -27.74 -15.39
C GLY A 65 13.23 -27.10 -14.19
N GLN A 66 13.82 -26.09 -13.56
CA GLN A 66 13.18 -25.35 -12.46
C GLN A 66 12.45 -24.12 -12.98
N GLN A 67 11.42 -23.72 -12.24
CA GLN A 67 10.63 -22.53 -12.54
C GLN A 67 10.67 -21.56 -11.35
N VAL A 68 10.58 -20.27 -11.63
CA VAL A 68 10.29 -19.21 -10.68
C VAL A 68 8.90 -18.69 -10.98
N SER A 69 7.97 -18.86 -10.05
CA SER A 69 6.59 -18.40 -10.23
C SER A 69 6.09 -17.65 -9.01
N LEU A 70 5.19 -16.67 -9.23
CA LEU A 70 4.59 -15.92 -8.14
C LEU A 70 3.85 -16.84 -7.15
N SER A 71 3.16 -17.86 -7.66
CA SER A 71 2.37 -18.80 -6.85
C SER A 71 3.19 -19.64 -5.85
N GLN A 72 4.51 -19.81 -6.05
CA GLN A 72 5.38 -20.52 -5.12
C GLN A 72 5.55 -19.79 -3.77
N TYR A 73 5.21 -18.52 -3.71
CA TYR A 73 5.45 -17.63 -2.56
C TYR A 73 4.15 -17.13 -1.90
N GLN A 74 3.04 -17.82 -2.09
CA GLN A 74 1.76 -17.48 -1.47
C GLN A 74 1.90 -17.31 0.06
N GLY A 75 1.27 -16.24 0.58
CA GLY A 75 1.32 -15.93 2.01
C GLY A 75 2.63 -15.27 2.49
N LYS A 76 3.55 -14.91 1.56
CA LYS A 76 4.81 -14.24 1.90
C LYS A 76 4.88 -12.85 1.26
N PRO A 77 5.31 -11.82 1.99
CA PRO A 77 5.67 -10.55 1.40
C PRO A 77 6.78 -10.72 0.37
N LEU A 78 6.67 -10.05 -0.78
CA LEU A 78 7.49 -10.29 -1.94
C LEU A 78 7.91 -9.00 -2.62
N ILE A 79 9.17 -8.91 -3.04
CA ILE A 79 9.68 -7.89 -3.93
C ILE A 79 9.93 -8.51 -5.30
N VAL A 80 9.43 -7.87 -6.35
CA VAL A 80 9.69 -8.23 -7.75
C VAL A 80 10.49 -7.10 -8.39
N ASN A 81 11.71 -7.40 -8.83
CA ASN A 81 12.60 -6.45 -9.49
C ASN A 81 12.81 -6.87 -10.94
N PHE A 82 12.39 -6.01 -11.89
CA PHE A 82 12.63 -6.17 -13.32
C PHE A 82 13.97 -5.54 -13.69
N TRP A 83 14.83 -6.32 -14.36
CA TRP A 83 16.19 -5.92 -14.65
C TRP A 83 16.74 -6.63 -15.91
N ALA A 84 17.93 -6.19 -16.37
CA ALA A 84 18.74 -6.89 -17.36
C ALA A 84 20.23 -6.63 -17.11
N SER A 85 21.11 -7.53 -17.57
CA SER A 85 22.56 -7.39 -17.38
C SER A 85 23.16 -6.17 -18.11
N TRP A 86 22.58 -5.78 -19.22
CA TRP A 86 22.97 -4.63 -20.04
C TRP A 86 22.45 -3.28 -19.53
N CYS A 87 21.52 -3.27 -18.56
CA CYS A 87 20.89 -2.08 -18.03
C CYS A 87 21.82 -1.37 -17.02
N ALA A 88 22.34 -0.21 -17.37
CA ALA A 88 23.32 0.52 -16.53
C ALA A 88 22.78 0.90 -15.13
N PRO A 89 21.54 1.43 -14.95
CA PRO A 89 21.00 1.66 -13.60
C PRO A 89 20.78 0.37 -12.81
N CYS A 90 20.41 -0.75 -13.48
CA CYS A 90 20.28 -2.05 -12.83
C CYS A 90 21.61 -2.53 -12.25
N GLN A 91 22.72 -2.30 -12.98
CA GLN A 91 24.07 -2.62 -12.50
C GLN A 91 24.47 -1.84 -11.25
N GLN A 92 23.90 -0.64 -11.04
CA GLN A 92 24.16 0.21 -9.87
C GLN A 92 23.38 -0.25 -8.63
N GLU A 93 22.10 -0.67 -8.79
CA GLU A 93 21.25 -1.08 -7.66
C GLU A 93 21.51 -2.52 -7.20
N THR A 94 21.90 -3.42 -8.09
CA THR A 94 22.02 -4.86 -7.81
C THR A 94 22.90 -5.19 -6.59
N PRO A 95 24.06 -4.53 -6.32
CA PRO A 95 24.82 -4.77 -5.10
C PRO A 95 24.04 -4.46 -3.82
N LEU A 96 23.22 -3.40 -3.83
CA LEU A 96 22.34 -3.06 -2.71
C LEU A 96 21.29 -4.16 -2.52
N LEU A 97 20.59 -4.57 -3.57
CA LEU A 97 19.58 -5.63 -3.51
C LEU A 97 20.16 -6.96 -3.03
N ALA A 98 21.33 -7.35 -3.55
CA ALA A 98 22.01 -8.59 -3.16
C ALA A 98 22.43 -8.59 -1.68
N SER A 99 22.97 -7.47 -1.19
CA SER A 99 23.34 -7.31 0.22
C SER A 99 22.09 -7.29 1.12
N TRP A 100 21.07 -6.53 0.74
CA TRP A 100 19.83 -6.41 1.48
C TRP A 100 19.12 -7.76 1.61
N TYR A 101 19.01 -8.52 0.52
CA TYR A 101 18.36 -9.84 0.53
C TYR A 101 19.00 -10.81 1.52
N LYS A 102 20.33 -10.86 1.57
CA LYS A 102 21.06 -11.70 2.54
C LYS A 102 20.71 -11.37 4.00
N GLN A 103 20.40 -10.10 4.29
CA GLN A 103 20.05 -9.64 5.63
C GLN A 103 18.60 -9.98 6.02
N GLN A 104 17.74 -10.33 5.05
CA GLN A 104 16.34 -10.66 5.36
C GLN A 104 16.15 -12.05 5.94
N HIS A 105 17.13 -12.94 5.88
CA HIS A 105 17.08 -14.29 6.43
C HIS A 105 15.81 -15.09 6.06
N GLY A 106 15.26 -14.84 4.86
CA GLY A 106 14.04 -15.49 4.35
C GLY A 106 12.70 -14.93 4.84
N HIS A 107 12.69 -13.85 5.64
CA HIS A 107 11.45 -13.18 6.05
C HIS A 107 10.75 -12.48 4.91
N VAL A 108 11.49 -11.96 3.95
CA VAL A 108 10.97 -11.36 2.71
C VAL A 108 11.62 -12.04 1.52
N VAL A 109 10.84 -12.35 0.52
CA VAL A 109 11.34 -12.90 -0.74
C VAL A 109 11.64 -11.76 -1.71
N LEU A 110 12.79 -11.83 -2.38
CA LEU A 110 13.12 -10.98 -3.52
C LEU A 110 13.23 -11.89 -4.75
N LEU A 111 12.51 -11.56 -5.81
CA LEU A 111 12.61 -12.21 -7.11
C LEU A 111 13.17 -11.21 -8.14
N GLY A 112 14.22 -11.59 -8.84
CA GLY A 112 14.67 -10.89 -10.04
C GLY A 112 13.94 -11.45 -11.24
N LEU A 113 13.38 -10.60 -12.09
CA LEU A 113 12.90 -10.98 -13.42
C LEU A 113 13.83 -10.36 -14.45
N ASP A 114 14.65 -11.22 -15.05
CA ASP A 114 15.64 -10.86 -16.06
C ASP A 114 14.98 -10.90 -17.43
N GLU A 115 14.89 -9.74 -18.09
CA GLU A 115 14.14 -9.60 -19.33
C GLU A 115 15.01 -9.16 -20.51
N ASN A 116 14.67 -9.65 -21.71
CA ASN A 116 15.34 -9.25 -22.95
C ASN A 116 16.88 -9.36 -22.85
N ASP A 117 17.36 -10.45 -22.28
CA ASP A 117 18.78 -10.68 -22.02
C ASP A 117 19.27 -12.01 -22.60
N ILE A 118 20.58 -12.19 -22.60
CA ILE A 118 21.25 -13.44 -22.95
C ILE A 118 21.58 -14.18 -21.64
N ALA A 119 21.10 -15.40 -21.49
CA ALA A 119 21.24 -16.16 -20.23
C ALA A 119 22.67 -16.25 -19.71
N ALA A 120 23.68 -16.34 -20.60
CA ALA A 120 25.08 -16.38 -20.19
C ALA A 120 25.57 -15.05 -19.60
N ASP A 121 25.12 -13.93 -20.16
CA ASP A 121 25.47 -12.59 -19.69
C ASP A 121 24.75 -12.28 -18.37
N ALA A 122 23.45 -12.62 -18.26
CA ALA A 122 22.66 -12.52 -17.04
C ALA A 122 23.30 -13.34 -15.89
N LEU A 123 23.70 -14.58 -16.13
CA LEU A 123 24.37 -15.44 -15.15
C LEU A 123 25.72 -14.86 -14.70
N LYS A 124 26.54 -14.41 -15.65
CA LYS A 124 27.83 -13.77 -15.37
C LYS A 124 27.65 -12.52 -14.52
N PHE A 125 26.67 -11.69 -14.87
CA PHE A 125 26.34 -10.48 -14.13
C PHE A 125 25.87 -10.81 -12.71
N ALA A 126 24.87 -11.70 -12.56
CA ALA A 126 24.32 -12.10 -11.27
C ALA A 126 25.41 -12.65 -10.33
N SER A 127 26.28 -13.52 -10.85
CA SER A 127 27.42 -14.07 -10.12
C SER A 127 28.39 -12.98 -9.69
N ALA A 128 28.80 -12.09 -10.59
CA ALA A 128 29.74 -11.00 -10.31
C ALA A 128 29.22 -10.01 -9.26
N LYS A 129 27.89 -9.82 -9.19
CA LYS A 129 27.22 -8.94 -8.21
C LYS A 129 26.83 -9.66 -6.91
N GLY A 130 27.10 -10.95 -6.78
CA GLY A 130 26.79 -11.75 -5.58
C GLY A 130 25.32 -11.94 -5.33
N VAL A 131 24.50 -11.96 -6.38
CA VAL A 131 23.06 -12.24 -6.34
C VAL A 131 22.84 -13.67 -5.83
N SER A 132 21.96 -13.80 -4.84
CA SER A 132 21.58 -15.09 -4.24
C SER A 132 20.07 -15.31 -4.15
N TYR A 133 19.28 -14.34 -4.60
CA TYR A 133 17.83 -14.48 -4.73
C TYR A 133 17.46 -15.18 -6.04
N PRO A 134 16.27 -15.82 -6.12
CA PRO A 134 15.80 -16.48 -7.33
C PRO A 134 15.62 -15.52 -8.49
N ILE A 135 15.97 -15.96 -9.69
CA ILE A 135 15.84 -15.18 -10.92
C ILE A 135 15.00 -15.94 -11.92
N GLY A 136 13.88 -15.36 -12.35
CA GLY A 136 13.09 -15.81 -13.50
C GLY A 136 13.67 -15.21 -14.79
N PHE A 137 13.91 -16.04 -15.80
CA PHE A 137 14.45 -15.63 -17.08
C PHE A 137 13.35 -15.41 -18.11
N ASP A 138 13.15 -14.19 -18.57
CA ASP A 138 12.10 -13.78 -19.53
C ASP A 138 12.70 -13.15 -20.82
N PRO A 139 13.41 -13.91 -21.64
CA PRO A 139 14.05 -13.38 -22.86
C PRO A 139 13.04 -12.89 -23.91
N LYS A 140 11.75 -13.23 -23.76
CA LYS A 140 10.67 -12.85 -24.68
C LYS A 140 9.82 -11.70 -24.16
N VAL A 141 10.14 -11.14 -22.98
CA VAL A 141 9.43 -10.00 -22.38
C VAL A 141 7.93 -10.29 -22.22
N THR A 142 7.60 -11.45 -21.64
CA THR A 142 6.20 -11.92 -21.55
C THR A 142 5.48 -11.37 -20.32
N VAL A 143 6.21 -11.02 -19.25
CA VAL A 143 5.66 -10.58 -17.96
C VAL A 143 5.55 -9.06 -17.82
N PRO A 144 6.50 -8.23 -18.30
CA PRO A 144 6.57 -6.80 -18.05
C PRO A 144 5.28 -6.04 -18.35
N SER A 145 4.62 -6.33 -19.49
CA SER A 145 3.40 -5.63 -19.88
C SER A 145 2.25 -5.77 -18.89
N ALA A 146 2.14 -6.91 -18.21
CA ALA A 146 1.11 -7.16 -17.20
C ALA A 146 1.35 -6.38 -15.89
N TYR A 147 2.58 -5.92 -15.67
CA TYR A 147 2.97 -5.03 -14.56
C TYR A 147 3.04 -3.56 -14.98
N GLY A 148 2.85 -3.24 -16.26
CA GLY A 148 3.00 -1.88 -16.79
C GLY A 148 4.46 -1.42 -16.85
N VAL A 149 5.41 -2.36 -16.94
CA VAL A 149 6.84 -2.05 -17.06
C VAL A 149 7.15 -1.59 -18.48
N ASP A 150 7.67 -0.37 -18.59
CA ASP A 150 8.03 0.29 -19.86
C ASP A 150 9.52 0.68 -19.93
N GLY A 151 10.29 0.36 -18.90
CA GLY A 151 11.73 0.61 -18.83
C GLY A 151 12.36 -0.04 -17.58
N LEU A 152 13.67 -0.14 -17.54
CA LEU A 152 14.43 -0.81 -16.47
C LEU A 152 15.31 0.15 -15.67
N PRO A 153 15.53 -0.14 -14.38
CA PRO A 153 14.84 -1.15 -13.58
C PRO A 153 13.49 -0.66 -13.07
N GLN A 154 12.63 -1.59 -12.66
CA GLN A 154 11.42 -1.28 -11.90
C GLN A 154 11.24 -2.30 -10.78
N THR A 155 10.83 -1.83 -9.61
CA THR A 155 10.69 -2.67 -8.43
C THR A 155 9.30 -2.54 -7.82
N PHE A 156 8.61 -3.66 -7.67
CA PHE A 156 7.28 -3.78 -7.08
C PHE A 156 7.37 -4.42 -5.71
N PHE A 157 6.66 -3.83 -4.73
CA PHE A 157 6.54 -4.36 -3.38
C PHE A 157 5.14 -4.95 -3.20
N LEU A 158 5.06 -6.22 -2.84
CA LEU A 158 3.83 -6.98 -2.72
C LEU A 158 3.63 -7.44 -1.27
N ASN A 159 2.42 -7.28 -0.75
CA ASN A 159 2.05 -7.84 0.55
C ASN A 159 1.87 -9.38 0.48
N ALA A 160 1.50 -10.01 1.59
CA ALA A 160 1.33 -11.47 1.67
C ALA A 160 0.23 -12.02 0.74
N GLU A 161 -0.76 -11.20 0.38
CA GLU A 161 -1.83 -11.51 -0.57
C GLU A 161 -1.43 -11.21 -2.03
N HIS A 162 -0.15 -10.90 -2.27
CA HIS A 162 0.41 -10.47 -3.56
C HIS A 162 -0.32 -9.28 -4.19
N ARG A 163 -0.71 -8.32 -3.36
CA ARG A 163 -1.19 -7.03 -3.84
C ARG A 163 -0.04 -6.02 -3.87
N ILE A 164 0.05 -5.25 -4.94
CA ILE A 164 1.10 -4.23 -5.11
C ILE A 164 0.80 -3.08 -4.16
N VAL A 165 1.68 -2.88 -3.17
CA VAL A 165 1.54 -1.84 -2.14
C VAL A 165 2.48 -0.65 -2.38
N ASP A 166 3.53 -0.83 -3.17
CA ASP A 166 4.45 0.23 -3.60
C ASP A 166 5.14 -0.15 -4.91
N HIS A 167 5.61 0.86 -5.63
CA HIS A 167 6.30 0.71 -6.91
C HIS A 167 7.36 1.80 -7.06
N VAL A 168 8.57 1.41 -7.44
CA VAL A 168 9.69 2.31 -7.71
C VAL A 168 10.09 2.22 -9.17
N LEU A 169 10.10 3.37 -9.85
CA LEU A 169 10.61 3.55 -11.20
C LEU A 169 12.10 3.94 -11.13
N GLY A 170 12.95 3.21 -11.83
CA GLY A 170 14.40 3.40 -11.75
C GLY A 170 15.05 2.67 -10.57
N ALA A 171 16.35 2.91 -10.36
CA ALA A 171 17.13 2.21 -9.35
C ALA A 171 16.64 2.47 -7.92
N VAL A 172 16.39 1.40 -7.18
CA VAL A 172 15.96 1.49 -5.78
C VAL A 172 17.08 1.94 -4.85
N THR A 173 16.67 2.67 -3.80
CA THR A 173 17.54 3.10 -2.72
C THR A 173 17.27 2.32 -1.43
N GLN A 174 18.13 2.46 -0.43
CA GLN A 174 17.91 1.91 0.92
C GLN A 174 16.62 2.47 1.55
N ALA A 175 16.28 3.73 1.26
CA ALA A 175 15.06 4.36 1.76
C ALA A 175 13.81 3.74 1.14
N ASP A 176 13.83 3.41 -0.17
CA ASP A 176 12.73 2.75 -0.87
C ASP A 176 12.51 1.34 -0.33
N LEU A 177 13.58 0.57 -0.12
CA LEU A 177 13.48 -0.76 0.49
C LEU A 177 12.87 -0.70 1.89
N ALA A 178 13.29 0.27 2.72
CA ALA A 178 12.74 0.46 4.06
C ALA A 178 11.27 0.92 4.03
N LYS A 179 10.87 1.78 3.07
CA LYS A 179 9.48 2.20 2.87
C LYS A 179 8.62 1.03 2.40
N GLY A 180 9.05 0.32 1.36
CA GLY A 180 8.33 -0.82 0.81
C GLY A 180 8.08 -1.91 1.87
N LEU A 181 9.10 -2.25 2.66
CA LEU A 181 8.97 -3.22 3.75
C LEU A 181 7.91 -2.82 4.79
N ARG A 182 7.86 -1.53 5.18
CA ARG A 182 6.81 -1.05 6.08
C ARG A 182 5.41 -1.19 5.47
N LEU A 183 5.25 -0.85 4.19
CA LEU A 183 3.96 -0.93 3.49
C LEU A 183 3.50 -2.37 3.29
N MET A 184 4.41 -3.29 2.94
CA MET A 184 4.09 -4.72 2.82
C MET A 184 3.55 -5.29 4.13
N ASN A 185 4.12 -4.91 5.29
CA ASN A 185 3.70 -5.39 6.60
C ASN A 185 2.42 -4.71 7.12
N ALA A 186 2.15 -3.46 6.72
CA ALA A 186 0.96 -2.72 7.16
C ALA A 186 -0.32 -3.10 6.38
N ALA A 187 -0.16 -3.71 5.20
CA ALA A 187 -1.24 -4.08 4.29
C ALA A 187 -1.57 -5.60 4.32
N SER A 188 -1.03 -6.33 5.30
CA SER A 188 -1.25 -7.77 5.53
C SER A 188 -2.40 -8.01 6.50
#